data_44fe0c799c44fb096a33ddfcf3799786
#
_entry.id   44fe0c799c44fb096a33ddfcf3799786
#
_cell.length_a   1.000
_cell.length_b   1.000
_cell.length_c   1.000
_cell.angle_alpha   90.00
_cell.angle_beta   90.00
_cell.angle_gamma   90.00
#
_symmetry.space_group_name_H-M   'P 1'
#
loop_
_entity.id
_entity.type
_entity.pdbx_description
1 polymer ?
#
loop_
_entity_poly.entity_id
_entity_poly.type
_entity_poly.pdbx_seq_one_letter_code
_entity_poly.pdbx_strand_id
1 'polypeptide(L)'
;MKIKMVLFDLDGTLLPMDQDAFTKGYFKLLAAKVAHRGYEAKALVDGVWAGTAAMVANDGSCTNEEAFWKRFSAIFGERVYADKPIFDEFYRVDFQQARAFCGYNPDAAWAVARIREHGCRVALATNPLFPFFATESRIRWAGLEPEDFELFTTYENSRHCKPNPDYYRDVIAALGVRAEDCLMVGNDADEDMIAETLGMQVFLLTDCLINKKDRDINVWPHGGFAELVKYVCGPLRYR
;
A
#
# COMPACT_ATOMS: atom_id res chain seq x y z
N MET A 1 -1.00 -23.59 -12.62
CA MET A 1 -1.96 -23.48 -11.49
C MET A 1 -2.94 -22.36 -11.81
N LYS A 2 -4.20 -22.44 -11.40
CA LYS A 2 -5.19 -21.40 -11.69
C LYS A 2 -5.14 -20.34 -10.57
N ILE A 3 -4.87 -19.10 -10.92
CA ILE A 3 -4.93 -17.96 -10.00
C ILE A 3 -6.38 -17.79 -9.53
N LYS A 4 -6.61 -17.72 -8.22
CA LYS A 4 -7.93 -17.52 -7.62
C LYS A 4 -8.05 -16.17 -6.91
N MET A 5 -6.92 -15.65 -6.41
CA MET A 5 -6.81 -14.39 -5.70
C MET A 5 -5.68 -13.56 -6.31
N VAL A 6 -5.96 -12.30 -6.59
CA VAL A 6 -4.94 -11.33 -7.01
C VAL A 6 -4.80 -10.28 -5.91
N LEU A 7 -3.60 -10.15 -5.38
CA LEU A 7 -3.23 -9.14 -4.40
C LEU A 7 -2.53 -8.00 -5.13
N PHE A 8 -3.06 -6.80 -5.04
CA PHE A 8 -2.45 -5.62 -5.64
C PHE A 8 -1.75 -4.77 -4.59
N ASP A 9 -0.57 -4.28 -4.90
CA ASP A 9 -0.05 -3.10 -4.26
C ASP A 9 -0.79 -1.84 -4.77
N LEU A 10 -0.61 -0.69 -4.10
CA LEU A 10 -1.30 0.56 -4.43
C LEU A 10 -0.35 1.62 -5.00
N ASP A 11 0.60 2.07 -4.19
CA ASP A 11 1.42 3.24 -4.46
C ASP A 11 2.54 2.94 -5.47
N GLY A 12 2.45 3.48 -6.69
CA GLY A 12 3.32 3.14 -7.81
C GLY A 12 2.81 1.93 -8.61
N THR A 13 1.80 1.22 -8.12
CA THR A 13 1.15 0.08 -8.77
C THR A 13 -0.18 0.51 -9.41
N LEU A 14 -1.27 0.54 -8.64
CA LEU A 14 -2.58 1.00 -9.14
C LEU A 14 -2.67 2.53 -9.20
N LEU A 15 -1.97 3.22 -8.29
CA LEU A 15 -1.88 4.68 -8.24
C LEU A 15 -0.47 5.12 -8.65
N PRO A 16 -0.27 5.64 -9.87
CA PRO A 16 1.03 6.16 -10.27
C PRO A 16 1.52 7.24 -9.31
N MET A 17 2.76 7.11 -8.84
CA MET A 17 3.28 7.99 -7.80
C MET A 17 4.80 8.14 -7.90
N ASP A 18 5.27 9.38 -7.79
CA ASP A 18 6.65 9.68 -7.40
C ASP A 18 6.70 9.74 -5.87
N GLN A 19 7.34 8.77 -5.25
CA GLN A 19 7.39 8.62 -3.79
C GLN A 19 7.99 9.85 -3.09
N ASP A 20 9.00 10.48 -3.68
CA ASP A 20 9.67 11.64 -3.09
C ASP A 20 8.77 12.90 -3.16
N ALA A 21 8.13 13.12 -4.30
CA ALA A 21 7.21 14.25 -4.49
C ALA A 21 5.98 14.11 -3.57
N PHE A 22 5.40 12.91 -3.51
CA PHE A 22 4.28 12.60 -2.63
C PHE A 22 4.64 12.83 -1.16
N THR A 23 5.74 12.26 -0.70
CA THR A 23 6.21 12.35 0.70
C THR A 23 6.44 13.80 1.11
N LYS A 24 7.12 14.60 0.28
CA LYS A 24 7.35 16.03 0.54
C LYS A 24 6.04 16.81 0.63
N GLY A 25 5.12 16.57 -0.31
CA GLY A 25 3.81 17.22 -0.33
C GLY A 25 2.96 16.84 0.89
N TYR A 26 2.87 15.57 1.20
CA TYR A 26 2.18 15.03 2.36
C TYR A 26 2.68 15.66 3.67
N PHE A 27 3.99 15.67 3.91
CA PHE A 27 4.55 16.25 5.14
C PHE A 27 4.30 17.76 5.26
N LYS A 28 4.33 18.48 4.15
CA LYS A 28 3.99 19.91 4.15
C LYS A 28 2.55 20.16 4.60
N LEU A 29 1.61 19.36 4.10
CA LEU A 29 0.19 19.46 4.48
C LEU A 29 -0.02 19.08 5.94
N LEU A 30 0.58 17.97 6.39
CA LEU A 30 0.47 17.51 7.77
C LEU A 30 1.04 18.54 8.75
N ALA A 31 2.24 19.05 8.49
CA ALA A 31 2.87 20.07 9.33
C ALA A 31 2.02 21.33 9.44
N ALA A 32 1.44 21.80 8.34
CA ALA A 32 0.53 22.94 8.35
C ALA A 32 -0.71 22.69 9.22
N LYS A 33 -1.31 21.48 9.15
CA LYS A 33 -2.49 21.12 9.95
C LYS A 33 -2.22 21.16 11.44
N VAL A 34 -1.11 20.59 11.89
CA VAL A 34 -0.83 20.41 13.33
C VAL A 34 0.03 21.53 13.94
N ALA A 35 0.45 22.53 13.15
CA ALA A 35 1.31 23.63 13.61
C ALA A 35 0.73 24.37 14.84
N HIS A 36 -0.60 24.59 14.86
CA HIS A 36 -1.29 25.28 15.97
C HIS A 36 -1.25 24.48 17.29
N ARG A 37 -0.89 23.20 17.24
CA ARG A 37 -0.69 22.34 18.42
C ARG A 37 0.74 22.36 18.93
N GLY A 38 1.61 23.20 18.34
CA GLY A 38 3.01 23.36 18.76
C GLY A 38 3.93 22.20 18.29
N TYR A 39 3.56 21.49 17.24
CA TYR A 39 4.48 20.58 16.55
C TYR A 39 5.39 21.40 15.63
N GLU A 40 6.69 21.40 15.94
CA GLU A 40 7.68 21.99 15.06
C GLU A 40 7.83 21.11 13.81
N ALA A 41 7.87 21.70 12.61
CA ALA A 41 7.74 20.97 11.35
C ALA A 41 8.82 19.88 11.16
N LYS A 42 10.09 20.19 11.46
CA LYS A 42 11.18 19.21 11.35
C LYS A 42 11.04 18.10 12.36
N ALA A 43 10.76 18.43 13.62
CA ALA A 43 10.57 17.45 14.68
C ALA A 43 9.37 16.52 14.40
N LEU A 44 8.28 17.07 13.82
CA LEU A 44 7.13 16.29 13.38
C LEU A 44 7.52 15.27 12.32
N VAL A 45 8.22 15.70 11.29
CA VAL A 45 8.69 14.80 10.19
C VAL A 45 9.59 13.71 10.76
N ASP A 46 10.58 14.07 11.58
CA ASP A 46 11.49 13.11 12.22
C ASP A 46 10.71 12.11 13.10
N GLY A 47 9.68 12.61 13.82
CA GLY A 47 8.80 11.80 14.65
C GLY A 47 7.93 10.82 13.85
N VAL A 48 7.37 11.26 12.72
CA VAL A 48 6.61 10.38 11.81
C VAL A 48 7.51 9.30 11.23
N TRP A 49 8.73 9.63 10.78
CA TRP A 49 9.69 8.63 10.32
C TRP A 49 10.09 7.65 11.41
N ALA A 50 10.26 8.10 12.65
CA ALA A 50 10.53 7.20 13.77
C ALA A 50 9.35 6.27 14.07
N GLY A 51 8.11 6.75 13.97
CA GLY A 51 6.91 5.93 14.07
C GLY A 51 6.80 4.92 12.92
N THR A 52 7.10 5.35 11.69
CA THR A 52 7.15 4.46 10.52
C THR A 52 8.20 3.36 10.71
N ALA A 53 9.39 3.70 11.19
CA ALA A 53 10.42 2.71 11.48
C ALA A 53 9.98 1.70 12.55
N ALA A 54 9.17 2.14 13.55
CA ALA A 54 8.61 1.23 14.54
C ALA A 54 7.57 0.27 13.95
N MET A 55 6.76 0.73 12.96
CA MET A 55 5.84 -0.16 12.22
C MET A 55 6.62 -1.20 11.39
N VAL A 56 7.66 -0.78 10.69
CA VAL A 56 8.49 -1.68 9.87
C VAL A 56 9.21 -2.72 10.73
N ALA A 57 9.61 -2.34 11.94
CA ALA A 57 10.28 -3.24 12.91
C ALA A 57 9.30 -4.02 13.80
N ASN A 58 7.98 -3.88 13.58
CA ASN A 58 6.96 -4.57 14.37
C ASN A 58 7.09 -6.09 14.21
N ASP A 59 7.11 -6.79 15.33
CA ASP A 59 7.26 -8.24 15.41
C ASP A 59 5.92 -9.00 15.43
N GLY A 60 4.82 -8.29 15.16
CA GLY A 60 3.47 -8.84 15.16
C GLY A 60 2.79 -8.86 16.54
N SER A 61 3.45 -8.38 17.60
CA SER A 61 2.88 -8.36 18.96
C SER A 61 1.74 -7.35 19.14
N CYS A 62 1.68 -6.33 18.29
CA CYS A 62 0.65 -5.30 18.29
C CYS A 62 0.31 -4.86 16.87
N THR A 63 -0.70 -4.01 16.68
CA THR A 63 -0.98 -3.41 15.37
C THR A 63 0.09 -2.39 15.00
N ASN A 64 0.23 -2.10 13.70
CA ASN A 64 1.13 -1.05 13.25
C ASN A 64 0.71 0.32 13.79
N GLU A 65 -0.59 0.57 13.94
CA GLU A 65 -1.11 1.77 14.60
C GLU A 65 -0.58 1.90 16.03
N GLU A 66 -0.67 0.83 16.82
CA GLU A 66 -0.19 0.82 18.20
C GLU A 66 1.34 1.04 18.25
N ALA A 67 2.09 0.37 17.38
CA ALA A 67 3.55 0.55 17.27
C ALA A 67 3.92 2.00 16.92
N PHE A 68 3.22 2.60 15.96
CA PHE A 68 3.41 3.99 15.58
C PHE A 68 3.15 4.95 16.74
N TRP A 69 1.96 4.90 17.33
CA TRP A 69 1.57 5.85 18.38
C TRP A 69 2.40 5.69 19.65
N LYS A 70 2.78 4.48 20.01
CA LYS A 70 3.72 4.21 21.12
C LYS A 70 5.08 4.88 20.88
N ARG A 71 5.62 4.78 19.66
CA ARG A 71 6.88 5.43 19.31
C ARG A 71 6.74 6.95 19.25
N PHE A 72 5.65 7.43 18.68
CA PHE A 72 5.36 8.86 18.54
C PHE A 72 5.16 9.52 19.91
N SER A 73 4.45 8.86 20.85
CA SER A 73 4.27 9.35 22.22
C SER A 73 5.57 9.38 23.03
N ALA A 74 6.47 8.47 22.78
CA ALA A 74 7.80 8.49 23.40
C ALA A 74 8.63 9.73 22.98
N ILE A 75 8.32 10.37 21.85
CA ILE A 75 9.01 11.57 21.34
C ILE A 75 8.30 12.85 21.83
N PHE A 76 6.98 12.90 21.70
CA PHE A 76 6.19 14.12 21.93
C PHE A 76 5.41 14.12 23.26
N GLY A 77 5.49 13.04 24.04
CA GLY A 77 4.75 12.86 25.29
C GLY A 77 3.32 12.37 25.05
N GLU A 78 2.64 12.01 26.13
CA GLU A 78 1.28 11.43 26.13
C GLU A 78 0.20 12.37 25.52
N ARG A 79 0.50 13.64 25.36
CA ARG A 79 -0.41 14.61 24.72
C ARG A 79 -0.82 14.21 23.31
N VAL A 80 -0.01 13.41 22.63
CA VAL A 80 -0.29 12.96 21.24
C VAL A 80 -1.60 12.18 21.16
N TYR A 81 -1.99 11.47 22.20
CA TYR A 81 -3.27 10.74 22.23
C TYR A 81 -4.46 11.69 22.30
N ALA A 82 -4.32 12.84 22.97
CA ALA A 82 -5.34 13.89 22.94
C ALA A 82 -5.38 14.64 21.59
N ASP A 83 -4.26 14.67 20.85
CA ASP A 83 -4.14 15.28 19.54
C ASP A 83 -4.52 14.33 18.39
N LYS A 84 -4.61 13.01 18.65
CA LYS A 84 -4.96 11.99 17.63
C LYS A 84 -6.18 12.35 16.78
N PRO A 85 -7.30 12.89 17.32
CA PRO A 85 -8.43 13.30 16.52
C PRO A 85 -8.12 14.37 15.45
N ILE A 86 -7.07 15.19 15.66
CA ILE A 86 -6.63 16.21 14.69
C ILE A 86 -5.88 15.55 13.53
N PHE A 87 -5.07 14.55 13.83
CA PHE A 87 -4.43 13.71 12.80
C PHE A 87 -5.48 12.92 12.01
N ASP A 88 -6.49 12.36 12.67
CA ASP A 88 -7.58 11.65 12.00
C ASP A 88 -8.38 12.60 11.09
N GLU A 89 -8.66 13.82 11.55
CA GLU A 89 -9.30 14.87 10.74
C GLU A 89 -8.43 15.25 9.53
N PHE A 90 -7.12 15.37 9.72
CA PHE A 90 -6.19 15.62 8.62
C PHE A 90 -6.37 14.58 7.51
N TYR A 91 -6.36 13.29 7.83
CA TYR A 91 -6.49 12.22 6.85
C TYR A 91 -7.86 12.19 6.16
N ARG A 92 -8.90 12.62 6.85
CA ARG A 92 -10.26 12.69 6.26
C ARG A 92 -10.44 13.89 5.33
N VAL A 93 -9.83 15.03 5.65
CA VAL A 93 -10.14 16.32 5.01
C VAL A 93 -8.94 16.86 4.22
N ASP A 94 -7.86 17.20 4.92
CA ASP A 94 -6.75 17.96 4.32
C ASP A 94 -5.88 17.09 3.41
N PHE A 95 -5.79 15.78 3.70
CA PHE A 95 -5.04 14.80 2.93
C PHE A 95 -5.52 14.69 1.48
N GLN A 96 -6.76 15.06 1.18
CA GLN A 96 -7.28 15.09 -0.19
C GLN A 96 -6.45 15.99 -1.13
N GLN A 97 -5.76 16.99 -0.59
CA GLN A 97 -4.87 17.84 -1.36
C GLN A 97 -3.61 17.10 -1.83
N ALA A 98 -3.22 16.00 -1.16
CA ALA A 98 -2.07 15.19 -1.55
C ALA A 98 -2.29 14.46 -2.88
N ARG A 99 -3.54 14.34 -3.36
CA ARG A 99 -3.86 13.84 -4.70
C ARG A 99 -3.08 14.57 -5.80
N ALA A 100 -2.79 15.86 -5.61
CA ALA A 100 -2.04 16.66 -6.58
C ALA A 100 -0.59 16.16 -6.81
N PHE A 101 -0.08 15.30 -5.94
CA PHE A 101 1.25 14.69 -6.05
C PHE A 101 1.21 13.26 -6.61
N CYS A 102 0.03 12.78 -6.99
CA CYS A 102 -0.17 11.47 -7.59
C CYS A 102 -0.55 11.62 -9.07
N GLY A 103 -0.25 10.57 -9.83
CA GLY A 103 -0.73 10.41 -11.20
C GLY A 103 -2.13 9.76 -11.25
N TYR A 104 -2.53 9.40 -12.45
CA TYR A 104 -3.72 8.61 -12.72
C TYR A 104 -3.49 7.74 -13.97
N ASN A 105 -3.84 6.46 -13.88
CA ASN A 105 -3.81 5.54 -14.99
C ASN A 105 -5.15 4.80 -15.11
N PRO A 106 -5.98 5.05 -16.16
CA PRO A 106 -7.27 4.39 -16.33
C PRO A 106 -7.14 2.87 -16.51
N ASP A 107 -5.98 2.38 -16.96
CA ASP A 107 -5.74 0.95 -17.16
C ASP A 107 -5.68 0.18 -15.83
N ALA A 108 -5.44 0.85 -14.69
CA ALA A 108 -5.50 0.23 -13.38
C ALA A 108 -6.92 -0.28 -13.06
N ALA A 109 -7.92 0.61 -13.15
CA ALA A 109 -9.32 0.24 -12.92
C ALA A 109 -9.82 -0.78 -13.96
N TRP A 110 -9.42 -0.62 -15.23
CA TRP A 110 -9.73 -1.58 -16.28
C TRP A 110 -9.17 -2.97 -15.96
N ALA A 111 -7.92 -3.08 -15.54
CA ALA A 111 -7.29 -4.36 -15.23
C ALA A 111 -7.94 -5.06 -14.03
N VAL A 112 -8.24 -4.32 -12.96
CA VAL A 112 -8.94 -4.84 -11.78
C VAL A 112 -10.32 -5.39 -12.20
N ALA A 113 -11.10 -4.62 -12.99
CA ALA A 113 -12.42 -5.05 -13.47
C ALA A 113 -12.31 -6.32 -14.32
N ARG A 114 -11.37 -6.39 -15.27
CA ARG A 114 -11.17 -7.57 -16.15
C ARG A 114 -10.78 -8.82 -15.36
N ILE A 115 -9.94 -8.67 -14.34
CA ILE A 115 -9.51 -9.78 -13.48
C ILE A 115 -10.68 -10.30 -12.63
N ARG A 116 -11.53 -9.40 -12.10
CA ARG A 116 -12.76 -9.77 -11.38
C ARG A 116 -13.78 -10.46 -12.31
N GLU A 117 -14.00 -9.93 -13.51
CA GLU A 117 -14.87 -10.56 -14.53
C GLU A 117 -14.38 -11.96 -14.95
N HIS A 118 -13.06 -12.20 -14.90
CA HIS A 118 -12.48 -13.53 -15.14
C HIS A 118 -12.76 -14.52 -14.00
N GLY A 119 -13.29 -14.05 -12.87
CA GLY A 119 -13.67 -14.84 -11.70
C GLY A 119 -12.58 -14.95 -10.65
N CYS A 120 -11.56 -14.11 -10.69
CA CYS A 120 -10.60 -13.98 -9.61
C CYS A 120 -11.14 -13.04 -8.50
N ARG A 121 -10.88 -13.42 -7.27
CA ARG A 121 -11.04 -12.52 -6.11
C ARG A 121 -9.90 -11.50 -6.14
N VAL A 122 -10.12 -10.30 -5.62
CA VAL A 122 -9.09 -9.26 -5.55
C VAL A 122 -9.01 -8.66 -4.14
N ALA A 123 -7.80 -8.33 -3.72
CA ALA A 123 -7.53 -7.62 -2.47
C ALA A 123 -6.38 -6.63 -2.67
N LEU A 124 -6.31 -5.61 -1.82
CA LEU A 124 -5.25 -4.62 -1.86
C LEU A 124 -4.25 -4.92 -0.72
N ALA A 125 -3.06 -5.33 -1.10
CA ALA A 125 -1.95 -5.63 -0.21
C ALA A 125 -0.89 -4.52 -0.32
N THR A 126 -1.24 -3.29 0.08
CA THR A 126 -0.31 -2.15 0.14
C THR A 126 0.50 -2.17 1.44
N ASN A 127 1.68 -1.51 1.46
CA ASN A 127 2.47 -1.44 2.68
C ASN A 127 1.68 -0.67 3.76
N PRO A 128 1.32 -1.28 4.91
CA PRO A 128 0.34 -0.75 5.85
C PRO A 128 0.94 0.31 6.79
N LEU A 129 1.42 1.40 6.20
CA LEU A 129 2.04 2.53 6.88
C LEU A 129 1.08 3.71 7.10
N PHE A 130 -0.11 3.66 6.50
CA PHE A 130 -1.09 4.72 6.53
C PHE A 130 -2.40 4.26 7.19
N PRO A 131 -3.17 5.21 7.80
CA PRO A 131 -4.49 4.90 8.34
C PRO A 131 -5.52 4.61 7.25
N PHE A 132 -6.62 4.01 7.67
CA PHE A 132 -7.75 3.63 6.82
C PHE A 132 -8.17 4.74 5.85
N PHE A 133 -8.43 5.96 6.35
CA PHE A 133 -8.90 7.07 5.51
C PHE A 133 -7.90 7.51 4.44
N ALA A 134 -6.61 7.41 4.73
CA ALA A 134 -5.58 7.72 3.74
C ALA A 134 -5.50 6.63 2.65
N THR A 135 -5.64 5.37 3.03
CA THR A 135 -5.64 4.26 2.06
C THR A 135 -6.90 4.29 1.22
N GLU A 136 -8.08 4.48 1.84
CA GLU A 136 -9.36 4.65 1.15
C GLU A 136 -9.33 5.79 0.12
N SER A 137 -8.78 6.95 0.51
CA SER A 137 -8.63 8.10 -0.39
C SER A 137 -7.76 7.77 -1.60
N ARG A 138 -6.62 7.09 -1.40
CA ARG A 138 -5.71 6.71 -2.48
C ARG A 138 -6.31 5.67 -3.43
N ILE A 139 -7.13 4.74 -2.93
CA ILE A 139 -7.92 3.82 -3.77
C ILE A 139 -8.80 4.64 -4.72
N ARG A 140 -9.54 5.63 -4.20
CA ARG A 140 -10.39 6.49 -5.03
C ARG A 140 -9.61 7.36 -6.00
N TRP A 141 -8.41 7.80 -5.64
CA TRP A 141 -7.55 8.55 -6.56
C TRP A 141 -7.06 7.71 -7.73
N ALA A 142 -6.92 6.39 -7.54
CA ALA A 142 -6.63 5.43 -8.59
C ALA A 142 -7.83 5.13 -9.51
N GLY A 143 -9.01 5.71 -9.24
CA GLY A 143 -10.24 5.45 -10.01
C GLY A 143 -10.93 4.14 -9.64
N LEU A 144 -10.69 3.66 -8.42
CA LEU A 144 -11.25 2.45 -7.85
C LEU A 144 -12.08 2.78 -6.61
N GLU A 145 -12.91 1.85 -6.17
CA GLU A 145 -13.65 1.96 -4.91
C GLU A 145 -13.14 0.93 -3.90
N PRO A 146 -13.18 1.23 -2.59
CA PRO A 146 -12.79 0.27 -1.55
C PRO A 146 -13.53 -1.07 -1.67
N GLU A 147 -14.79 -1.04 -2.12
CA GLU A 147 -15.67 -2.19 -2.33
C GLU A 147 -15.24 -3.07 -3.52
N ASP A 148 -14.29 -2.61 -4.33
CA ASP A 148 -13.66 -3.45 -5.36
C ASP A 148 -12.77 -4.54 -4.77
N PHE A 149 -12.34 -4.37 -3.53
CA PHE A 149 -11.40 -5.24 -2.83
C PHE A 149 -12.07 -5.94 -1.64
N GLU A 150 -11.81 -7.23 -1.46
CA GLU A 150 -12.32 -7.98 -0.30
C GLU A 150 -11.60 -7.58 1.01
N LEU A 151 -10.39 -7.09 0.90
CA LEU A 151 -9.54 -6.59 1.98
C LEU A 151 -8.64 -5.50 1.41
N PHE A 152 -8.38 -4.46 2.17
CA PHE A 152 -7.22 -3.59 1.98
C PHE A 152 -6.48 -3.38 3.30
N THR A 153 -5.15 -3.44 3.22
CA THR A 153 -4.28 -3.33 4.40
C THR A 153 -4.08 -1.89 4.82
N THR A 154 -4.16 -1.66 6.12
CA THR A 154 -3.96 -0.36 6.77
C THR A 154 -3.17 -0.56 8.07
N TYR A 155 -2.69 0.50 8.69
CA TYR A 155 -1.92 0.36 9.93
C TYR A 155 -2.77 -0.16 11.10
N GLU A 156 -4.11 0.02 11.07
CA GLU A 156 -5.03 -0.47 12.10
C GLU A 156 -5.24 -1.98 12.03
N ASN A 157 -5.23 -2.55 10.82
CA ASN A 157 -5.57 -3.97 10.62
C ASN A 157 -4.36 -4.86 10.30
N SER A 158 -3.14 -4.32 10.36
CA SER A 158 -1.91 -5.04 10.04
C SER A 158 -0.93 -5.00 11.20
N ARG A 159 -0.09 -6.03 11.27
CA ARG A 159 0.92 -6.19 12.34
C ARG A 159 2.34 -6.27 11.81
N HIS A 160 2.50 -6.52 10.52
CA HIS A 160 3.77 -6.55 9.82
C HIS A 160 3.71 -5.61 8.62
N CYS A 161 4.89 -5.21 8.13
CA CYS A 161 5.07 -4.40 6.94
C CYS A 161 5.86 -5.17 5.88
N LYS A 162 5.73 -4.80 4.61
CA LYS A 162 6.64 -5.22 3.56
C LYS A 162 8.06 -4.71 3.88
N PRO A 163 9.12 -5.45 3.54
CA PRO A 163 9.18 -6.73 2.82
C PRO A 163 9.12 -7.96 3.74
N ASN A 164 8.66 -7.86 5.00
CA ASN A 164 8.59 -9.02 5.88
C ASN A 164 7.61 -10.07 5.30
N PRO A 165 8.02 -11.33 5.07
CA PRO A 165 7.12 -12.38 4.58
C PRO A 165 5.91 -12.64 5.49
N ASP A 166 6.01 -12.35 6.80
CA ASP A 166 4.88 -12.50 7.73
C ASP A 166 3.72 -11.57 7.40
N TYR A 167 3.99 -10.39 6.80
CA TYR A 167 2.96 -9.53 6.24
C TYR A 167 2.05 -10.29 5.26
N TYR A 168 2.63 -11.00 4.31
CA TYR A 168 1.87 -11.78 3.33
C TYR A 168 1.17 -12.98 3.94
N ARG A 169 1.78 -13.63 4.96
CA ARG A 169 1.12 -14.71 5.72
C ARG A 169 -0.14 -14.21 6.42
N ASP A 170 -0.09 -13.03 7.03
CA ASP A 170 -1.25 -12.40 7.68
C ASP A 170 -2.35 -12.09 6.65
N VAL A 171 -2.00 -11.51 5.49
CA VAL A 171 -2.95 -11.17 4.42
C VAL A 171 -3.66 -12.42 3.89
N ILE A 172 -2.93 -13.49 3.53
CA ILE A 172 -3.57 -14.71 3.02
C ILE A 172 -4.37 -15.45 4.08
N ALA A 173 -3.95 -15.39 5.34
CA ALA A 173 -4.72 -15.95 6.46
C ALA A 173 -6.04 -15.21 6.65
N ALA A 174 -6.03 -13.87 6.61
CA ALA A 174 -7.25 -13.05 6.71
C ALA A 174 -8.23 -13.30 5.55
N LEU A 175 -7.71 -13.55 4.34
CA LEU A 175 -8.51 -13.85 3.14
C LEU A 175 -8.96 -15.30 3.05
N GLY A 176 -8.43 -16.20 3.89
CA GLY A 176 -8.73 -17.63 3.87
C GLY A 176 -8.28 -18.31 2.59
N VAL A 177 -7.11 -17.94 2.04
CA VAL A 177 -6.57 -18.45 0.78
C VAL A 177 -5.20 -19.09 0.99
N ARG A 178 -4.78 -19.95 0.05
CA ARG A 178 -3.44 -20.55 0.06
C ARG A 178 -2.52 -19.71 -0.80
N ALA A 179 -1.25 -19.63 -0.44
CA ALA A 179 -0.24 -18.88 -1.19
C ALA A 179 -0.18 -19.29 -2.67
N GLU A 180 -0.22 -20.58 -2.96
CA GLU A 180 -0.17 -21.15 -4.31
C GLU A 180 -1.37 -20.78 -5.22
N ASP A 181 -2.47 -20.32 -4.64
CA ASP A 181 -3.66 -19.83 -5.35
C ASP A 181 -3.60 -18.31 -5.58
N CYS A 182 -2.57 -17.62 -5.07
CA CYS A 182 -2.43 -16.17 -5.09
C CYS A 182 -1.44 -15.70 -6.16
N LEU A 183 -1.71 -14.51 -6.71
CA LEU A 183 -0.79 -13.69 -7.48
C LEU A 183 -0.59 -12.37 -6.74
N MET A 184 0.65 -12.01 -6.40
CA MET A 184 1.00 -10.66 -5.97
C MET A 184 1.39 -9.81 -7.18
N VAL A 185 0.79 -8.66 -7.31
CA VAL A 185 1.05 -7.66 -8.37
C VAL A 185 1.54 -6.38 -7.72
N GLY A 186 2.74 -5.95 -8.03
CA GLY A 186 3.32 -4.73 -7.48
C GLY A 186 4.42 -4.17 -8.36
N ASN A 187 4.97 -3.02 -7.97
CA ASN A 187 6.00 -2.30 -8.70
C ASN A 187 7.38 -2.31 -8.00
N ASP A 188 7.47 -2.83 -6.78
CA ASP A 188 8.72 -2.88 -6.04
C ASP A 188 9.32 -4.30 -6.08
N ALA A 189 10.54 -4.41 -6.65
CA ALA A 189 11.23 -5.68 -6.82
C ALA A 189 11.67 -6.33 -5.49
N ASP A 190 11.73 -5.58 -4.40
CA ASP A 190 12.08 -6.09 -3.07
C ASP A 190 10.85 -6.32 -2.20
N GLU A 191 9.93 -5.35 -2.16
CA GLU A 191 8.78 -5.40 -1.26
C GLU A 191 7.66 -6.32 -1.76
N ASP A 192 7.43 -6.37 -3.09
CA ASP A 192 6.33 -7.13 -3.65
C ASP A 192 6.76 -8.53 -4.12
N MET A 193 7.90 -8.61 -4.78
CA MET A 193 8.35 -9.89 -5.35
C MET A 193 8.78 -10.89 -4.28
N ILE A 194 9.04 -10.47 -3.03
CA ILE A 194 9.31 -11.38 -1.91
C ILE A 194 8.16 -12.37 -1.64
N ALA A 195 6.94 -12.07 -2.07
CA ALA A 195 5.79 -12.96 -1.94
C ALA A 195 6.02 -14.33 -2.59
N GLU A 196 6.90 -14.42 -3.60
CA GLU A 196 7.27 -15.70 -4.24
C GLU A 196 7.91 -16.68 -3.25
N THR A 197 8.59 -16.19 -2.21
CA THR A 197 9.22 -17.04 -1.18
C THR A 197 8.21 -17.86 -0.38
N LEU A 198 6.94 -17.48 -0.42
CA LEU A 198 5.82 -18.15 0.21
C LEU A 198 5.09 -19.11 -0.75
N GLY A 199 5.54 -19.22 -2.00
CA GLY A 199 4.89 -20.01 -3.05
C GLY A 199 3.77 -19.27 -3.81
N MET A 200 3.65 -17.97 -3.64
CA MET A 200 2.78 -17.13 -4.48
C MET A 200 3.36 -16.98 -5.88
N GLN A 201 2.51 -16.84 -6.88
CA GLN A 201 2.92 -16.25 -8.14
C GLN A 201 3.12 -14.75 -7.95
N VAL A 202 3.98 -14.13 -8.76
CA VAL A 202 4.25 -12.68 -8.73
C VAL A 202 4.21 -12.11 -10.13
N PHE A 203 3.84 -10.84 -10.26
CA PHE A 203 3.90 -10.07 -11.50
C PHE A 203 4.40 -8.66 -11.19
N LEU A 204 5.49 -8.25 -11.86
CA LEU A 204 6.11 -6.95 -11.63
C LEU A 204 5.58 -5.94 -12.65
N LEU A 205 4.82 -4.94 -12.18
CA LEU A 205 4.43 -3.80 -13.01
C LEU A 205 5.61 -2.84 -13.19
N THR A 206 5.82 -2.38 -14.43
CA THR A 206 7.03 -1.64 -14.79
C THR A 206 6.85 -0.13 -14.97
N ASP A 207 5.62 0.38 -14.94
CA ASP A 207 5.32 1.81 -15.20
C ASP A 207 5.97 2.75 -14.15
N CYS A 208 5.95 2.35 -12.87
CA CYS A 208 6.61 3.05 -11.76
C CYS A 208 7.58 2.12 -11.02
N LEU A 209 8.39 1.36 -11.76
CA LEU A 209 9.28 0.34 -11.22
C LEU A 209 10.24 0.90 -10.14
N ILE A 210 10.26 0.24 -9.00
CA ILE A 210 11.24 0.42 -7.93
C ILE A 210 12.15 -0.82 -7.90
N ASN A 211 13.44 -0.62 -8.21
CA ASN A 211 14.45 -1.68 -8.20
C ASN A 211 15.77 -1.14 -7.62
N LYS A 212 15.77 -0.86 -6.31
CA LYS A 212 16.91 -0.23 -5.62
C LYS A 212 18.15 -1.11 -5.56
N LYS A 213 17.99 -2.43 -5.67
CA LYS A 213 19.10 -3.40 -5.60
C LYS A 213 19.56 -3.89 -6.96
N ASP A 214 19.09 -3.27 -8.04
CA ASP A 214 19.44 -3.61 -9.43
C ASP A 214 19.30 -5.12 -9.73
N ARG A 215 18.17 -5.70 -9.29
CA ARG A 215 17.84 -7.10 -9.55
C ARG A 215 17.53 -7.32 -11.02
N ASP A 216 17.87 -8.51 -11.54
CA ASP A 216 17.39 -8.91 -12.87
C ASP A 216 15.87 -9.14 -12.85
N ILE A 217 15.12 -8.20 -13.42
CA ILE A 217 13.66 -8.28 -13.46
C ILE A 217 13.13 -9.35 -14.44
N ASN A 218 13.98 -9.84 -15.35
CA ASN A 218 13.57 -10.88 -16.30
C ASN A 218 13.30 -12.22 -15.65
N VAL A 219 13.68 -12.40 -14.38
CA VAL A 219 13.35 -13.61 -13.60
C VAL A 219 11.86 -13.68 -13.26
N TRP A 220 11.11 -12.57 -13.34
CA TRP A 220 9.70 -12.51 -13.04
C TRP A 220 8.86 -12.18 -14.27
N PRO A 221 7.61 -12.67 -14.37
CA PRO A 221 6.62 -12.09 -15.27
C PRO A 221 6.49 -10.58 -14.98
N HIS A 222 6.62 -9.74 -16.02
CA HIS A 222 6.59 -8.30 -15.85
C HIS A 222 6.00 -7.60 -17.08
N GLY A 223 5.64 -6.35 -16.95
CA GLY A 223 5.09 -5.49 -18.02
C GLY A 223 4.08 -4.49 -17.48
N GLY A 224 3.21 -3.97 -18.37
CA GLY A 224 2.11 -3.09 -18.03
C GLY A 224 0.82 -3.85 -17.70
N PHE A 225 -0.28 -3.09 -17.55
CA PHE A 225 -1.59 -3.68 -17.23
C PHE A 225 -2.14 -4.61 -18.32
N ALA A 226 -1.83 -4.35 -19.60
CA ALA A 226 -2.26 -5.22 -20.70
C ALA A 226 -1.60 -6.61 -20.61
N GLU A 227 -0.30 -6.64 -20.30
CA GLU A 227 0.46 -7.88 -20.07
C GLU A 227 -0.06 -8.60 -18.83
N LEU A 228 -0.35 -7.89 -17.75
CA LEU A 228 -0.95 -8.46 -16.53
C LEU A 228 -2.29 -9.14 -16.83
N VAL A 229 -3.21 -8.45 -17.50
CA VAL A 229 -4.52 -9.02 -17.86
C VAL A 229 -4.36 -10.24 -18.77
N LYS A 230 -3.44 -10.20 -19.73
CA LYS A 230 -3.11 -11.36 -20.56
C LYS A 230 -2.54 -12.52 -19.75
N TYR A 231 -1.70 -12.23 -18.76
CA TYR A 231 -1.09 -13.24 -17.85
C TYR A 231 -2.17 -13.94 -17.00
N VAL A 232 -3.11 -13.20 -16.45
CA VAL A 232 -4.15 -13.73 -15.55
C VAL A 232 -5.30 -14.38 -16.34
N CYS A 233 -5.82 -13.68 -17.38
CA CYS A 233 -7.04 -14.05 -18.08
C CYS A 233 -6.80 -14.83 -19.38
N GLY A 234 -5.54 -14.92 -19.83
CA GLY A 234 -5.21 -15.45 -21.14
C GLY A 234 -5.42 -14.42 -22.27
N PRO A 235 -5.29 -14.83 -23.55
CA PRO A 235 -5.40 -13.92 -24.67
C PRO A 235 -6.73 -13.17 -24.67
N LEU A 236 -6.66 -11.85 -24.83
CA LEU A 236 -7.86 -11.01 -24.96
C LEU A 236 -8.63 -11.44 -26.21
N ARG A 237 -9.80 -12.04 -26.00
CA ARG A 237 -10.74 -12.32 -27.11
C ARG A 237 -11.58 -11.05 -27.29
N TYR A 238 -11.28 -10.29 -28.33
CA TYR A 238 -12.18 -9.22 -28.77
C TYR A 238 -13.49 -9.90 -29.24
N ARG A 239 -14.59 -9.62 -28.56
CA ARG A 239 -15.93 -9.97 -29.00
C ARG A 239 -16.49 -8.86 -29.87
#